data_99a5cfc219bc88ff559c1b65c0379dd9
#
_entry.id   99a5cfc219bc88ff559c1b65c0379dd9
#
_cell.length_a   1.000
_cell.length_b   1.000
_cell.length_c   1.000
_cell.angle_alpha   90.00
_cell.angle_beta   90.00
_cell.angle_gamma   90.00
#
_symmetry.space_group_name_H-M   'P 1'
#
loop_
_entity.id
_entity.type
_entity.pdbx_description
1 polymer ?
#
loop_
_entity_poly.entity_id
_entity_poly.type
_entity_poly.pdbx_seq_one_letter_code
_entity_poly.pdbx_strand_id
1 'polypeptide(L)'
;MCDMSKTAPSSRLPRWMTSFGPQIIAALIVGLLLGLAAKYTGSTAEQPNGLGEALQIIGSSYVALLRTAVIPLIFFAVVASIANLSKVTNAARLAWQTLLWFGITALISVTIGMALGLVFQPGANTGQGTPEEYTGKTGDWLGFLTGLIPSNFLGLGASTRMEDGVASTSVSFNVLQILVIAIAVGVAALKVGKAAEPFLNFSASILAIIQKVLWWIIRLAPIGTVGLIGNAVATYGWDTIGALGKFTLAIYVGLALVLFALYPVLVRLHGLSIKQYFSGVWPAVQLGFVSRSSIGTLPLTQRVTERNLGVPSGYASFAVPLGATTKMDGCAAIYPAISAIFVAQFFQIDLTLADYLLIALVSVLGSAATAGTTGAIVMLTLTLSTLGLPLAGVGLLLAVDPIVDMGRTAVNVAGQALVPTIVAKREGILDLDLYNAPRNGNPFAEDNLSEELERAKA
;
A
#
# COMPACT_ATOMS: atom_id res chain seq x y z
N MET A 1 42.58 2.54 37.70
CA MET A 1 42.99 3.04 36.37
C MET A 1 43.14 1.83 35.46
N CYS A 2 42.16 1.51 34.70
CA CYS A 2 42.22 0.59 33.57
C CYS A 2 41.29 1.15 32.52
N ASP A 3 41.90 1.74 31.52
CA ASP A 3 41.29 2.35 30.36
C ASP A 3 40.75 1.19 29.46
N MET A 4 39.44 1.08 29.35
CA MET A 4 38.82 0.13 28.42
C MET A 4 37.99 0.95 27.39
N SER A 5 38.68 1.73 26.55
CA SER A 5 38.14 2.19 25.27
C SER A 5 38.05 1.00 24.30
N LYS A 6 37.01 0.16 24.42
CA LYS A 6 36.69 -0.83 23.39
C LYS A 6 36.11 -0.10 22.18
N THR A 7 36.98 0.21 21.23
CA THR A 7 36.58 0.56 19.87
C THR A 7 35.73 -0.58 19.29
N ALA A 8 34.48 -0.31 19.01
CA ALA A 8 33.62 -1.23 18.28
C ALA A 8 34.28 -1.59 16.93
N PRO A 9 34.27 -2.87 16.49
CA PRO A 9 34.90 -3.25 15.24
C PRO A 9 34.21 -2.50 14.09
N SER A 10 34.98 -1.65 13.40
CA SER A 10 34.53 -1.00 12.17
C SER A 10 34.14 -2.08 11.16
N SER A 11 32.89 -2.11 10.73
CA SER A 11 32.45 -3.00 9.67
C SER A 11 33.31 -2.74 8.43
N ARG A 12 34.00 -3.77 7.94
CA ARG A 12 34.90 -3.70 6.78
C ARG A 12 34.16 -3.39 5.47
N LEU A 13 32.81 -3.33 5.51
CA LEU A 13 31.98 -3.07 4.34
C LEU A 13 31.74 -1.55 4.16
N PRO A 14 31.79 -1.04 2.93
CA PRO A 14 31.46 0.34 2.64
C PRO A 14 30.03 0.68 3.11
N ARG A 15 29.81 1.90 3.62
CA ARG A 15 28.49 2.34 4.12
C ARG A 15 27.36 2.19 3.11
N TRP A 16 27.63 2.29 1.81
CA TRP A 16 26.62 2.09 0.78
C TRP A 16 26.13 0.63 0.70
N MET A 17 26.94 -0.37 1.06
CA MET A 17 26.53 -1.78 1.11
C MET A 17 25.72 -2.12 2.37
N THR A 18 25.88 -1.35 3.43
CA THR A 18 25.18 -1.56 4.70
C THR A 18 23.89 -0.74 4.79
N SER A 19 23.65 0.17 3.86
CA SER A 19 22.42 0.97 3.81
C SER A 19 21.28 0.20 3.14
N PHE A 20 20.04 0.39 3.63
CA PHE A 20 18.85 -0.35 3.23
C PHE A 20 18.52 -0.19 1.73
N GLY A 21 18.61 1.03 1.18
CA GLY A 21 18.29 1.31 -0.22
C GLY A 21 19.13 0.50 -1.21
N PRO A 22 20.48 0.57 -1.18
CA PRO A 22 21.33 -0.27 -2.02
C PRO A 22 21.12 -1.76 -1.85
N GLN A 23 20.82 -2.25 -0.63
CA GLN A 23 20.49 -3.66 -0.41
C GLN A 23 19.22 -4.07 -1.16
N ILE A 24 18.18 -3.24 -1.18
CA ILE A 24 16.94 -3.49 -1.96
C ILE A 24 17.22 -3.46 -3.45
N ILE A 25 18.03 -2.51 -3.95
CA ILE A 25 18.39 -2.45 -5.38
C ILE A 25 19.18 -3.70 -5.79
N ALA A 26 20.16 -4.10 -4.98
CA ALA A 26 20.91 -5.35 -5.24
C ALA A 26 19.98 -6.57 -5.22
N ALA A 27 19.04 -6.62 -4.28
CA ALA A 27 18.05 -7.68 -4.18
C ALA A 27 17.09 -7.72 -5.39
N LEU A 28 16.69 -6.56 -5.94
CA LEU A 28 15.92 -6.47 -7.18
C LEU A 28 16.69 -7.08 -8.36
N ILE A 29 17.97 -6.72 -8.52
CA ILE A 29 18.83 -7.25 -9.59
C ILE A 29 19.01 -8.75 -9.43
N VAL A 30 19.37 -9.23 -8.24
CA VAL A 30 19.57 -10.66 -7.97
C VAL A 30 18.26 -11.44 -8.19
N GLY A 31 17.13 -10.92 -7.71
CA GLY A 31 15.80 -11.51 -7.91
C GLY A 31 15.45 -11.62 -9.39
N LEU A 32 15.69 -10.55 -10.17
CA LEU A 32 15.50 -10.56 -11.61
C LEU A 32 16.34 -11.64 -12.30
N LEU A 33 17.63 -11.72 -12.00
CA LEU A 33 18.54 -12.71 -12.60
C LEU A 33 18.15 -14.15 -12.23
N LEU A 34 17.81 -14.42 -10.97
CA LEU A 34 17.36 -15.74 -10.53
C LEU A 34 15.99 -16.11 -11.13
N GLY A 35 15.07 -15.15 -11.24
CA GLY A 35 13.78 -15.37 -11.89
C GLY A 35 13.92 -15.69 -13.38
N LEU A 36 14.80 -14.99 -14.10
CA LEU A 36 15.16 -15.32 -15.49
C LEU A 36 15.79 -16.72 -15.57
N ALA A 37 16.75 -17.03 -14.69
CA ALA A 37 17.36 -18.36 -14.65
C ALA A 37 16.31 -19.46 -14.42
N ALA A 38 15.37 -19.27 -13.48
CA ALA A 38 14.29 -20.21 -13.25
C ALA A 38 13.42 -20.38 -14.51
N LYS A 39 13.05 -19.28 -15.17
CA LYS A 39 12.24 -19.32 -16.38
C LYS A 39 12.95 -20.03 -17.54
N TYR A 40 14.21 -19.70 -17.82
CA TYR A 40 14.97 -20.36 -18.90
C TYR A 40 15.31 -21.80 -18.62
N THR A 41 15.25 -22.26 -17.36
CA THR A 41 15.36 -23.67 -16.97
C THR A 41 14.02 -24.38 -16.89
N GLY A 42 12.94 -23.79 -17.43
CA GLY A 42 11.64 -24.45 -17.61
C GLY A 42 10.62 -24.21 -16.50
N SER A 43 10.83 -23.22 -15.62
CA SER A 43 9.80 -22.84 -14.63
C SER A 43 8.61 -22.16 -15.28
N THR A 44 7.41 -22.63 -14.95
CA THR A 44 6.12 -22.01 -15.39
C THR A 44 5.24 -21.72 -14.17
N ALA A 45 4.11 -21.04 -14.40
CA ALA A 45 3.12 -20.79 -13.35
C ALA A 45 2.50 -22.10 -12.81
N GLU A 46 2.26 -23.08 -13.71
CA GLU A 46 1.61 -24.34 -13.39
C GLU A 46 2.60 -25.39 -12.86
N GLN A 47 3.85 -25.34 -13.33
CA GLN A 47 4.90 -26.28 -12.97
C GLN A 47 6.20 -25.51 -12.66
N PRO A 48 6.32 -24.93 -11.45
CA PRO A 48 7.55 -24.30 -11.04
C PRO A 48 8.67 -25.33 -10.87
N ASN A 49 9.86 -25.02 -11.39
CA ASN A 49 11.03 -25.83 -11.07
C ASN A 49 11.54 -25.52 -9.65
N GLY A 50 12.50 -26.30 -9.14
CA GLY A 50 13.00 -26.15 -7.76
C GLY A 50 13.51 -24.74 -7.42
N LEU A 51 14.06 -23.99 -8.40
CA LEU A 51 14.46 -22.59 -8.21
C LEU A 51 13.25 -21.67 -8.14
N GLY A 52 12.27 -21.86 -9.05
CA GLY A 52 11.01 -21.10 -9.04
C GLY A 52 10.23 -21.32 -7.75
N GLU A 53 10.13 -22.57 -7.29
CA GLU A 53 9.48 -22.92 -6.02
C GLU A 53 10.18 -22.28 -4.82
N ALA A 54 11.51 -22.31 -4.76
CA ALA A 54 12.28 -21.66 -3.69
C ALA A 54 12.03 -20.14 -3.66
N LEU A 55 12.02 -19.48 -4.82
CA LEU A 55 11.73 -18.05 -4.94
C LEU A 55 10.29 -17.73 -4.48
N GLN A 56 9.32 -18.58 -4.85
CA GLN A 56 7.92 -18.45 -4.43
C GLN A 56 7.79 -18.59 -2.91
N ILE A 57 8.42 -19.60 -2.31
CA ILE A 57 8.39 -19.84 -0.86
C ILE A 57 9.00 -18.66 -0.11
N ILE A 58 10.17 -18.18 -0.53
CA ILE A 58 10.83 -17.02 0.10
C ILE A 58 9.92 -15.77 0.04
N GLY A 59 9.39 -15.46 -1.15
CA GLY A 59 8.55 -14.30 -1.36
C GLY A 59 7.25 -14.36 -0.58
N SER A 60 6.52 -15.49 -0.67
CA SER A 60 5.24 -15.68 0.03
C SER A 60 5.41 -15.70 1.55
N SER A 61 6.47 -16.32 2.06
CA SER A 61 6.79 -16.33 3.49
C SER A 61 7.05 -14.92 4.02
N TYR A 62 7.80 -14.09 3.28
CA TYR A 62 8.05 -12.71 3.66
C TYR A 62 6.74 -11.88 3.72
N VAL A 63 5.86 -12.02 2.72
CA VAL A 63 4.54 -11.35 2.73
C VAL A 63 3.66 -11.86 3.87
N ALA A 64 3.69 -13.17 4.16
CA ALA A 64 2.95 -13.75 5.27
C ALA A 64 3.39 -13.18 6.63
N LEU A 65 4.71 -13.06 6.85
CA LEU A 65 5.26 -12.42 8.05
C LEU A 65 4.80 -10.97 8.19
N LEU A 66 4.84 -10.18 7.11
CA LEU A 66 4.34 -8.81 7.13
C LEU A 66 2.85 -8.76 7.49
N ARG A 67 2.01 -9.59 6.85
CA ARG A 67 0.55 -9.64 7.10
C ARG A 67 0.23 -10.01 8.54
N THR A 68 0.95 -10.95 9.14
CA THR A 68 0.73 -11.40 10.51
C THR A 68 0.83 -10.25 11.52
N ALA A 69 1.78 -9.34 11.31
CA ALA A 69 2.00 -8.22 12.20
C ALA A 69 1.07 -7.03 11.96
N VAL A 70 0.47 -6.92 10.75
CA VAL A 70 -0.33 -5.75 10.35
C VAL A 70 -1.64 -5.63 11.14
N ILE A 71 -2.35 -6.74 11.35
CA ILE A 71 -3.65 -6.73 12.02
C ILE A 71 -3.56 -6.17 13.46
N PRO A 72 -2.72 -6.73 14.34
CA PRO A 72 -2.58 -6.18 15.68
C PRO A 72 -1.99 -4.76 15.67
N LEU A 73 -1.10 -4.44 14.71
CA LEU A 73 -0.59 -3.09 14.56
C LEU A 73 -1.72 -2.08 14.35
N ILE A 74 -2.60 -2.32 13.37
CA ILE A 74 -3.71 -1.41 13.04
C ILE A 74 -4.59 -1.20 14.27
N PHE A 75 -5.00 -2.27 14.93
CA PHE A 75 -5.88 -2.15 16.10
C PHE A 75 -5.25 -1.29 17.19
N PHE A 76 -4.07 -1.66 17.68
CA PHE A 76 -3.44 -0.96 18.79
C PHE A 76 -2.92 0.43 18.41
N ALA A 77 -2.46 0.64 17.17
CA ALA A 77 -2.04 1.96 16.70
C ALA A 77 -3.22 2.93 16.62
N VAL A 78 -4.38 2.50 16.11
CA VAL A 78 -5.57 3.35 16.02
C VAL A 78 -6.12 3.67 17.40
N VAL A 79 -6.21 2.69 18.31
CA VAL A 79 -6.64 2.93 19.69
C VAL A 79 -5.71 3.92 20.39
N ALA A 80 -4.39 3.69 20.34
CA ALA A 80 -3.38 4.58 20.92
C ALA A 80 -3.41 5.98 20.29
N SER A 81 -3.62 6.05 18.97
CA SER A 81 -3.71 7.31 18.22
C SER A 81 -4.91 8.14 18.65
N ILE A 82 -6.08 7.53 18.75
CA ILE A 82 -7.30 8.23 19.21
C ILE A 82 -7.10 8.74 20.65
N ALA A 83 -6.47 7.94 21.51
CA ALA A 83 -6.12 8.36 22.88
C ALA A 83 -5.19 9.59 22.87
N ASN A 84 -4.20 9.63 22.00
CA ASN A 84 -3.29 10.75 21.89
C ASN A 84 -3.90 11.97 21.20
N LEU A 85 -4.75 11.77 20.20
CA LEU A 85 -5.47 12.86 19.51
C LEU A 85 -6.40 13.64 20.45
N SER A 86 -6.92 13.01 21.48
CA SER A 86 -7.74 13.72 22.49
C SER A 86 -6.98 14.79 23.24
N LYS A 87 -5.65 14.69 23.28
CA LYS A 87 -4.75 15.69 23.88
C LYS A 87 -4.41 16.83 22.89
N VAL A 88 -4.74 16.67 21.61
CA VAL A 88 -4.52 17.66 20.56
C VAL A 88 -5.85 18.34 20.23
N THR A 89 -5.89 19.65 20.38
CA THR A 89 -7.02 20.48 19.93
C THR A 89 -7.23 20.23 18.43
N ASN A 90 -8.44 19.76 18.01
CA ASN A 90 -8.88 19.57 16.62
C ASN A 90 -8.72 18.18 15.96
N ALA A 91 -8.84 17.07 16.71
CA ALA A 91 -8.77 15.70 16.13
C ALA A 91 -9.79 15.45 14.99
N ALA A 92 -11.02 15.91 15.13
CA ALA A 92 -12.05 15.78 14.09
C ALA A 92 -11.69 16.55 12.80
N ARG A 93 -11.02 17.71 12.95
CA ARG A 93 -10.54 18.52 11.83
C ARG A 93 -9.40 17.81 11.08
N LEU A 94 -8.46 17.19 11.78
CA LEU A 94 -7.38 16.40 11.16
C LEU A 94 -7.94 15.23 10.34
N ALA A 95 -8.91 14.50 10.89
CA ALA A 95 -9.57 13.38 10.20
C ALA A 95 -10.31 13.87 8.94
N TRP A 96 -11.09 14.94 9.05
CA TRP A 96 -11.80 15.52 7.92
C TRP A 96 -10.86 16.01 6.82
N GLN A 97 -9.80 16.75 7.19
CA GLN A 97 -8.78 17.22 6.25
C GLN A 97 -8.09 16.07 5.54
N THR A 98 -7.80 14.99 6.26
CA THR A 98 -7.18 13.78 5.69
C THR A 98 -8.08 13.16 4.62
N LEU A 99 -9.36 12.94 4.94
CA LEU A 99 -10.34 12.37 4.00
C LEU A 99 -10.57 13.28 2.79
N LEU A 100 -10.64 14.59 3.02
CA LEU A 100 -10.77 15.58 1.94
C LEU A 100 -9.59 15.49 0.96
N TRP A 101 -8.35 15.42 1.48
CA TRP A 101 -7.17 15.33 0.64
C TRP A 101 -7.05 13.96 -0.04
N PHE A 102 -7.53 12.88 0.58
CA PHE A 102 -7.66 11.58 -0.10
C PHE A 102 -8.59 11.71 -1.31
N GLY A 103 -9.75 12.36 -1.16
CA GLY A 103 -10.70 12.59 -2.25
C GLY A 103 -10.11 13.46 -3.36
N ILE A 104 -9.44 14.58 -3.02
CA ILE A 104 -8.82 15.48 -4.00
C ILE A 104 -7.77 14.74 -4.84
N THR A 105 -6.85 14.01 -4.20
CA THR A 105 -5.81 13.29 -4.94
C THR A 105 -6.38 12.15 -5.78
N ALA A 106 -7.39 11.44 -5.29
CA ALA A 106 -8.09 10.40 -6.05
C ALA A 106 -8.80 10.99 -7.28
N LEU A 107 -9.49 12.13 -7.13
CA LEU A 107 -10.18 12.80 -8.24
C LEU A 107 -9.20 13.25 -9.33
N ILE A 108 -8.06 13.83 -8.96
CA ILE A 108 -7.04 14.21 -9.93
C ILE A 108 -6.44 12.98 -10.60
N SER A 109 -6.15 11.93 -9.83
CA SER A 109 -5.58 10.69 -10.35
C SER A 109 -6.52 9.98 -11.31
N VAL A 110 -7.81 9.88 -11.01
CA VAL A 110 -8.80 9.25 -11.90
C VAL A 110 -8.95 10.05 -13.20
N THR A 111 -8.92 11.39 -13.12
CA THR A 111 -8.94 12.26 -14.31
C THR A 111 -7.72 12.02 -15.20
N ILE A 112 -6.53 11.90 -14.62
CA ILE A 112 -5.30 11.51 -15.35
C ILE A 112 -5.50 10.13 -16.00
N GLY A 113 -6.03 9.17 -15.27
CA GLY A 113 -6.30 7.82 -15.79
C GLY A 113 -7.26 7.83 -16.98
N MET A 114 -8.36 8.56 -16.88
CA MET A 114 -9.33 8.71 -17.98
C MET A 114 -8.69 9.36 -19.20
N ALA A 115 -7.96 10.45 -19.02
CA ALA A 115 -7.26 11.13 -20.12
C ALA A 115 -6.28 10.19 -20.84
N LEU A 116 -5.51 9.40 -20.10
CA LEU A 116 -4.57 8.43 -20.68
C LEU A 116 -5.29 7.27 -21.37
N GLY A 117 -6.39 6.76 -20.84
CA GLY A 117 -7.21 5.74 -21.49
C GLY A 117 -7.73 6.21 -22.85
N LEU A 118 -8.13 7.48 -22.94
CA LEU A 118 -8.59 8.10 -24.20
C LEU A 118 -7.45 8.37 -25.18
N VAL A 119 -6.27 8.79 -24.71
CA VAL A 119 -5.11 9.10 -25.55
C VAL A 119 -4.45 7.84 -26.08
N PHE A 120 -4.18 6.86 -25.22
CA PHE A 120 -3.49 5.63 -25.60
C PHE A 120 -4.40 4.64 -26.31
N GLN A 121 -5.71 4.71 -26.10
CA GLN A 121 -6.70 3.78 -26.66
C GLN A 121 -6.23 2.31 -26.55
N PRO A 122 -5.95 1.84 -25.32
CA PRO A 122 -5.26 0.56 -25.15
C PRO A 122 -6.11 -0.66 -25.53
N GLY A 123 -7.44 -0.54 -25.56
CA GLY A 123 -8.38 -1.58 -25.98
C GLY A 123 -8.69 -1.57 -27.46
N ALA A 124 -8.28 -0.53 -28.22
CA ALA A 124 -8.54 -0.46 -29.66
C ALA A 124 -7.59 -1.38 -30.42
N ASN A 125 -8.15 -2.14 -31.38
CA ASN A 125 -7.41 -3.03 -32.30
C ASN A 125 -6.52 -4.07 -31.58
N THR A 126 -6.96 -4.58 -30.42
CA THR A 126 -6.17 -5.56 -29.65
C THR A 126 -6.13 -6.94 -30.31
N GLY A 127 -7.00 -7.23 -31.27
CA GLY A 127 -7.05 -8.51 -32.00
C GLY A 127 -7.29 -9.75 -31.10
N GLN A 128 -7.62 -9.53 -29.85
CA GLN A 128 -7.84 -10.62 -28.88
C GLN A 128 -9.26 -11.15 -29.00
N GLY A 129 -9.42 -12.47 -28.96
CA GLY A 129 -10.73 -13.12 -28.96
C GLY A 129 -11.56 -12.72 -27.74
N THR A 130 -12.85 -13.03 -27.74
CA THR A 130 -13.71 -12.83 -26.57
C THR A 130 -13.18 -13.66 -25.39
N PRO A 131 -12.89 -13.02 -24.25
CA PRO A 131 -12.45 -13.75 -23.06
C PRO A 131 -13.51 -14.73 -22.57
N GLU A 132 -13.10 -15.87 -21.99
CA GLU A 132 -14.01 -16.77 -21.28
C GLU A 132 -14.73 -16.02 -20.15
N GLU A 133 -15.96 -16.47 -19.84
CA GLU A 133 -16.82 -15.81 -18.85
C GLU A 133 -16.14 -15.82 -17.48
N TYR A 134 -15.90 -14.64 -16.93
CA TYR A 134 -15.26 -14.47 -15.62
C TYR A 134 -16.27 -14.70 -14.50
N THR A 135 -16.06 -15.72 -13.67
CA THR A 135 -16.94 -16.11 -12.55
C THR A 135 -16.57 -15.46 -11.20
N GLY A 136 -15.74 -14.42 -11.19
CA GLY A 136 -15.29 -13.73 -9.97
C GLY A 136 -16.42 -12.99 -9.23
N LYS A 137 -16.13 -12.59 -7.97
CA LYS A 137 -17.07 -11.78 -7.17
C LYS A 137 -17.24 -10.40 -7.80
N THR A 138 -18.47 -10.04 -8.14
CA THR A 138 -18.84 -8.68 -8.51
C THR A 138 -18.77 -7.77 -7.28
N GLY A 139 -18.16 -6.59 -7.43
CA GLY A 139 -18.19 -5.58 -6.38
C GLY A 139 -19.60 -5.01 -6.27
N ASP A 140 -20.25 -5.20 -5.12
CA ASP A 140 -21.53 -4.58 -4.81
C ASP A 140 -21.33 -3.42 -3.85
N TRP A 141 -21.77 -2.23 -4.25
CA TRP A 141 -21.67 -1.02 -3.45
C TRP A 141 -22.44 -1.12 -2.11
N LEU A 142 -23.62 -1.70 -2.15
CA LEU A 142 -24.41 -1.93 -0.94
C LEU A 142 -23.76 -2.97 -0.04
N GLY A 143 -23.24 -4.05 -0.63
CA GLY A 143 -22.45 -5.05 0.07
C GLY A 143 -21.17 -4.49 0.69
N PHE A 144 -20.56 -3.47 0.06
CA PHE A 144 -19.46 -2.74 0.68
C PHE A 144 -19.90 -1.97 1.92
N LEU A 145 -20.96 -1.17 1.84
CA LEU A 145 -21.46 -0.40 2.98
C LEU A 145 -21.89 -1.29 4.14
N THR A 146 -22.58 -2.39 3.85
CA THR A 146 -22.95 -3.40 4.86
C THR A 146 -21.73 -4.15 5.39
N GLY A 147 -20.72 -4.37 4.56
CA GLY A 147 -19.44 -4.98 4.93
C GLY A 147 -18.57 -4.12 5.88
N LEU A 148 -18.86 -2.81 6.01
CA LEU A 148 -18.25 -1.96 7.05
C LEU A 148 -18.72 -2.32 8.45
N ILE A 149 -19.93 -2.88 8.56
CA ILE A 149 -20.48 -3.29 9.87
C ILE A 149 -19.78 -4.59 10.30
N PRO A 150 -19.05 -4.58 11.44
CA PRO A 150 -18.35 -5.77 11.88
C PRO A 150 -19.31 -6.92 12.15
N SER A 151 -19.10 -8.05 11.51
CA SER A 151 -19.88 -9.28 11.75
C SER A 151 -19.50 -9.97 13.06
N ASN A 152 -18.31 -9.68 13.58
CA ASN A 152 -17.80 -10.14 14.86
C ASN A 152 -16.71 -9.20 15.37
N PHE A 153 -16.37 -9.30 16.66
CA PHE A 153 -15.41 -8.41 17.32
C PHE A 153 -13.97 -8.50 16.75
N LEU A 154 -13.62 -9.57 16.07
CA LEU A 154 -12.29 -9.77 15.49
C LEU A 154 -12.22 -9.41 14.00
N GLY A 155 -13.34 -9.04 13.38
CA GLY A 155 -13.37 -8.79 11.93
C GLY A 155 -12.96 -10.03 11.10
N LEU A 156 -13.24 -11.24 11.61
CA LEU A 156 -12.91 -12.50 10.96
C LEU A 156 -13.93 -12.81 9.87
N GLY A 157 -13.44 -13.18 8.70
CA GLY A 157 -14.22 -13.75 7.61
C GLY A 157 -13.66 -15.12 7.21
N ALA A 158 -14.55 -16.05 6.84
CA ALA A 158 -14.19 -17.31 6.24
C ALA A 158 -14.73 -17.37 4.80
N SER A 159 -13.90 -17.82 3.88
CA SER A 159 -14.32 -18.07 2.50
C SER A 159 -13.94 -19.50 2.10
N THR A 160 -14.93 -20.24 1.58
CA THR A 160 -14.72 -21.59 1.07
C THR A 160 -14.76 -21.54 -0.45
N ARG A 161 -13.72 -22.07 -1.10
CA ARG A 161 -13.66 -22.28 -2.54
C ARG A 161 -13.65 -23.76 -2.83
N MET A 162 -14.34 -24.15 -3.90
CA MET A 162 -14.24 -25.49 -4.45
C MET A 162 -13.24 -25.45 -5.60
N GLU A 163 -12.12 -26.14 -5.47
CA GLU A 163 -11.13 -26.32 -6.53
C GLU A 163 -10.99 -27.83 -6.77
N ASP A 164 -11.23 -28.26 -7.99
CA ASP A 164 -11.16 -29.68 -8.40
C ASP A 164 -11.95 -30.65 -7.50
N GLY A 165 -13.11 -30.20 -7.00
CA GLY A 165 -13.97 -31.02 -6.13
C GLY A 165 -13.52 -31.06 -4.66
N VAL A 166 -12.45 -30.36 -4.29
CA VAL A 166 -11.95 -30.21 -2.92
C VAL A 166 -12.36 -28.86 -2.35
N ALA A 167 -13.02 -28.85 -1.19
CA ALA A 167 -13.36 -27.63 -0.47
C ALA A 167 -12.14 -27.09 0.27
N SER A 168 -11.64 -25.94 -0.14
CA SER A 168 -10.59 -25.20 0.57
C SER A 168 -11.20 -24.01 1.31
N THR A 169 -11.10 -23.99 2.64
CA THR A 169 -11.60 -22.88 3.47
C THR A 169 -10.43 -22.04 3.97
N SER A 170 -10.45 -20.77 3.61
CA SER A 170 -9.50 -19.79 4.11
C SER A 170 -10.15 -18.83 5.10
N VAL A 171 -9.45 -18.53 6.19
CA VAL A 171 -9.85 -17.54 7.17
C VAL A 171 -9.00 -16.28 6.98
N SER A 172 -9.65 -15.14 6.93
CA SER A 172 -8.97 -13.85 6.76
C SER A 172 -9.57 -12.80 7.68
N PHE A 173 -8.74 -11.81 8.06
CA PHE A 173 -9.23 -10.64 8.77
C PHE A 173 -9.69 -9.57 7.78
N ASN A 174 -10.86 -9.00 8.05
CA ASN A 174 -11.29 -7.81 7.33
C ASN A 174 -10.68 -6.57 7.99
N VAL A 175 -9.63 -6.03 7.37
CA VAL A 175 -8.86 -4.89 7.89
C VAL A 175 -9.74 -3.66 8.13
N LEU A 176 -10.75 -3.43 7.27
CA LEU A 176 -11.64 -2.28 7.41
C LEU A 176 -12.58 -2.43 8.61
N GLN A 177 -13.09 -3.65 8.86
CA GLN A 177 -13.88 -3.93 10.07
C GLN A 177 -13.03 -3.75 11.33
N ILE A 178 -11.78 -4.21 11.32
CA ILE A 178 -10.84 -3.99 12.44
C ILE A 178 -10.60 -2.50 12.68
N LEU A 179 -10.46 -1.71 11.62
CA LEU A 179 -10.32 -0.26 11.73
C LEU A 179 -11.56 0.37 12.37
N VAL A 180 -12.77 -0.01 11.94
CA VAL A 180 -14.04 0.47 12.53
C VAL A 180 -14.13 0.08 14.01
N ILE A 181 -13.81 -1.16 14.35
CA ILE A 181 -13.77 -1.64 15.74
C ILE A 181 -12.76 -0.84 16.56
N ALA A 182 -11.54 -0.65 16.05
CA ALA A 182 -10.49 0.09 16.74
C ALA A 182 -10.87 1.56 17.00
N ILE A 183 -11.53 2.20 16.02
CA ILE A 183 -12.07 3.57 16.18
C ILE A 183 -13.15 3.59 17.27
N ALA A 184 -14.10 2.66 17.24
CA ALA A 184 -15.17 2.58 18.22
C ALA A 184 -14.62 2.35 19.63
N VAL A 185 -13.68 1.41 19.80
CA VAL A 185 -13.01 1.11 21.07
C VAL A 185 -12.19 2.31 21.56
N GLY A 186 -11.43 2.96 20.69
CA GLY A 186 -10.63 4.14 21.04
C GLY A 186 -11.50 5.31 21.52
N VAL A 187 -12.57 5.60 20.77
CA VAL A 187 -13.53 6.67 21.15
C VAL A 187 -14.28 6.31 22.47
N ALA A 188 -14.68 5.05 22.65
CA ALA A 188 -15.31 4.61 23.88
C ALA A 188 -14.36 4.73 25.07
N ALA A 189 -13.10 4.31 24.92
CA ALA A 189 -12.08 4.44 25.97
C ALA A 189 -11.88 5.90 26.40
N LEU A 190 -11.86 6.84 25.45
CA LEU A 190 -11.80 8.26 25.77
C LEU A 190 -13.00 8.74 26.58
N LYS A 191 -14.22 8.30 26.25
CA LYS A 191 -15.44 8.70 26.96
C LYS A 191 -15.52 8.09 28.36
N VAL A 192 -14.96 6.90 28.55
CA VAL A 192 -14.85 6.25 29.88
C VAL A 192 -13.87 7.02 30.79
N GLY A 193 -12.87 7.69 30.24
CA GLY A 193 -11.93 8.53 30.97
C GLY A 193 -10.93 7.72 31.80
N LYS A 194 -10.70 8.14 33.05
CA LYS A 194 -9.64 7.56 33.92
C LYS A 194 -9.71 6.04 34.10
N ALA A 195 -10.90 5.45 34.10
CA ALA A 195 -11.06 3.99 34.25
C ALA A 195 -10.49 3.23 33.03
N ALA A 196 -10.34 3.87 31.86
CA ALA A 196 -9.74 3.27 30.67
C ALA A 196 -8.20 3.43 30.58
N GLU A 197 -7.56 4.22 31.46
CA GLU A 197 -6.11 4.43 31.44
C GLU A 197 -5.28 3.13 31.43
N PRO A 198 -5.59 2.09 32.24
CA PRO A 198 -4.85 0.83 32.18
C PRO A 198 -4.89 0.16 30.81
N PHE A 199 -6.07 0.18 30.15
CA PHE A 199 -6.22 -0.35 28.79
C PHE A 199 -5.44 0.46 27.74
N LEU A 200 -5.45 1.78 27.83
CA LEU A 200 -4.72 2.65 26.91
C LEU A 200 -3.21 2.48 27.06
N ASN A 201 -2.70 2.35 28.30
CA ASN A 201 -1.28 2.09 28.58
C ASN A 201 -0.87 0.69 28.09
N PHE A 202 -1.70 -0.32 28.29
CA PHE A 202 -1.51 -1.67 27.76
C PHE A 202 -1.44 -1.64 26.23
N SER A 203 -2.38 -0.94 25.58
CA SER A 203 -2.41 -0.80 24.12
C SER A 203 -1.14 -0.14 23.58
N ALA A 204 -0.64 0.90 24.24
CA ALA A 204 0.62 1.55 23.88
C ALA A 204 1.83 0.60 24.03
N SER A 205 1.86 -0.21 25.10
CA SER A 205 2.94 -1.19 25.32
C SER A 205 2.92 -2.30 24.27
N ILE A 206 1.75 -2.84 23.92
CA ILE A 206 1.60 -3.82 22.85
C ILE A 206 2.03 -3.23 21.50
N LEU A 207 1.63 -1.99 21.22
CA LEU A 207 2.04 -1.28 20.00
C LEU A 207 3.56 -1.21 19.88
N ALA A 208 4.27 -0.84 20.95
CA ALA A 208 5.73 -0.79 20.97
C ALA A 208 6.39 -2.16 20.68
N ILE A 209 5.84 -3.23 21.28
CA ILE A 209 6.31 -4.60 21.05
C ILE A 209 6.09 -5.00 19.58
N ILE A 210 4.91 -4.75 19.02
CA ILE A 210 4.58 -5.08 17.63
C ILE A 210 5.50 -4.31 16.68
N GLN A 211 5.74 -3.01 16.94
CA GLN A 211 6.67 -2.22 16.13
C GLN A 211 8.08 -2.79 16.15
N LYS A 212 8.56 -3.32 17.27
CA LYS A 212 9.88 -3.98 17.35
C LYS A 212 9.92 -5.28 16.55
N VAL A 213 8.88 -6.10 16.61
CA VAL A 213 8.74 -7.33 15.80
C VAL A 213 8.73 -6.98 14.32
N LEU A 214 7.93 -5.98 13.93
CA LEU A 214 7.87 -5.49 12.55
C LEU A 214 9.23 -5.03 12.04
N TRP A 215 9.99 -4.33 12.87
CA TRP A 215 11.32 -3.90 12.51
C TRP A 215 12.26 -5.10 12.18
N TRP A 216 12.15 -6.21 12.91
CA TRP A 216 12.89 -7.43 12.55
C TRP A 216 12.43 -8.00 11.21
N ILE A 217 11.12 -8.03 10.95
CA ILE A 217 10.57 -8.51 9.67
C ILE A 217 11.04 -7.61 8.52
N ILE A 218 11.02 -6.28 8.69
CA ILE A 218 11.48 -5.32 7.69
C ILE A 218 12.98 -5.54 7.35
N ARG A 219 13.81 -5.92 8.30
CA ARG A 219 15.22 -6.27 8.02
C ARG A 219 15.38 -7.44 7.05
N LEU A 220 14.39 -8.31 6.93
CA LEU A 220 14.37 -9.40 5.94
C LEU A 220 13.96 -8.94 4.53
N ALA A 221 13.61 -7.66 4.34
CA ALA A 221 13.14 -7.14 3.06
C ALA A 221 14.08 -7.44 1.88
N PRO A 222 15.42 -7.36 1.96
CA PRO A 222 16.29 -7.73 0.84
C PRO A 222 16.07 -9.18 0.39
N ILE A 223 15.96 -10.12 1.33
CA ILE A 223 15.71 -11.54 1.04
C ILE A 223 14.31 -11.73 0.45
N GLY A 224 13.30 -11.10 1.08
CA GLY A 224 11.93 -11.09 0.57
C GLY A 224 11.82 -10.54 -0.84
N THR A 225 12.57 -9.47 -1.15
CA THR A 225 12.64 -8.85 -2.47
C THR A 225 13.17 -9.82 -3.53
N VAL A 226 14.25 -10.54 -3.25
CA VAL A 226 14.77 -11.57 -4.17
C VAL A 226 13.68 -12.59 -4.50
N GLY A 227 12.99 -13.11 -3.47
CA GLY A 227 11.91 -14.09 -3.65
C GLY A 227 10.74 -13.54 -4.47
N LEU A 228 10.25 -12.33 -4.13
CA LEU A 228 9.09 -11.72 -4.77
C LEU A 228 9.34 -11.39 -6.25
N ILE A 229 10.45 -10.72 -6.55
CA ILE A 229 10.81 -10.37 -7.94
C ILE A 229 11.15 -11.64 -8.72
N GLY A 230 11.96 -12.53 -8.13
CA GLY A 230 12.34 -13.78 -8.79
C GLY A 230 11.12 -14.62 -9.16
N ASN A 231 10.18 -14.80 -8.25
CA ASN A 231 8.94 -15.52 -8.53
C ASN A 231 8.08 -14.82 -9.59
N ALA A 232 7.93 -13.51 -9.54
CA ALA A 232 7.14 -12.77 -10.54
C ALA A 232 7.71 -12.96 -11.96
N VAL A 233 9.03 -12.90 -12.11
CA VAL A 233 9.71 -13.10 -13.41
C VAL A 233 9.62 -14.55 -13.86
N ALA A 234 9.83 -15.53 -12.96
CA ALA A 234 9.74 -16.95 -13.27
C ALA A 234 8.35 -17.35 -13.75
N THR A 235 7.31 -16.82 -13.10
CA THR A 235 5.90 -17.18 -13.36
C THR A 235 5.36 -16.52 -14.63
N TYR A 236 5.45 -15.19 -14.71
CA TYR A 236 4.73 -14.43 -15.74
C TYR A 236 5.58 -14.13 -16.98
N GLY A 237 6.89 -14.00 -16.86
CA GLY A 237 7.80 -13.67 -17.97
C GLY A 237 7.45 -12.37 -18.69
N TRP A 238 8.10 -12.15 -19.82
CA TRP A 238 7.93 -10.93 -20.63
C TRP A 238 6.87 -11.04 -21.73
N ASP A 239 6.50 -12.26 -22.14
CA ASP A 239 5.58 -12.48 -23.27
C ASP A 239 4.16 -11.97 -22.96
N THR A 240 3.72 -12.14 -21.69
CA THR A 240 2.42 -11.63 -21.22
C THR A 240 2.37 -10.10 -21.27
N ILE A 241 3.51 -9.43 -21.02
CA ILE A 241 3.58 -7.96 -21.12
C ILE A 241 3.44 -7.51 -22.57
N GLY A 242 4.03 -8.26 -23.51
CA GLY A 242 3.95 -7.96 -24.95
C GLY A 242 2.51 -7.90 -25.44
N ALA A 243 1.67 -8.86 -25.05
CA ALA A 243 0.27 -8.94 -25.44
C ALA A 243 -0.58 -7.75 -24.97
N LEU A 244 -0.31 -7.24 -23.74
CA LEU A 244 -1.03 -6.12 -23.16
C LEU A 244 -0.14 -4.86 -22.99
N GLY A 245 0.87 -4.74 -23.86
CA GLY A 245 1.91 -3.71 -23.75
C GLY A 245 1.37 -2.27 -23.69
N LYS A 246 0.42 -1.92 -24.56
CA LYS A 246 -0.19 -0.57 -24.56
C LYS A 246 -0.94 -0.28 -23.26
N PHE A 247 -1.67 -1.27 -22.74
CA PHE A 247 -2.39 -1.14 -21.47
C PHE A 247 -1.42 -0.92 -20.32
N THR A 248 -0.41 -1.79 -20.23
CA THR A 248 0.62 -1.70 -19.19
C THR A 248 1.36 -0.37 -19.27
N LEU A 249 1.71 0.09 -20.49
CA LEU A 249 2.36 1.37 -20.71
C LEU A 249 1.48 2.54 -20.23
N ALA A 250 0.20 2.57 -20.60
CA ALA A 250 -0.74 3.61 -20.19
C ALA A 250 -0.86 3.68 -18.66
N ILE A 251 -0.94 2.52 -17.98
CA ILE A 251 -0.95 2.45 -16.53
C ILE A 251 0.34 3.06 -15.95
N TYR A 252 1.52 2.61 -16.40
CA TYR A 252 2.79 3.12 -15.87
C TYR A 252 3.03 4.60 -16.14
N VAL A 253 2.59 5.12 -17.30
CA VAL A 253 2.62 6.57 -17.58
C VAL A 253 1.72 7.32 -16.59
N GLY A 254 0.51 6.81 -16.31
CA GLY A 254 -0.41 7.40 -15.33
C GLY A 254 0.19 7.40 -13.92
N LEU A 255 0.76 6.28 -13.52
CA LEU A 255 1.42 6.15 -12.22
C LEU A 255 2.63 7.10 -12.10
N ALA A 256 3.42 7.23 -13.16
CA ALA A 256 4.54 8.16 -13.21
C ALA A 256 4.08 9.63 -13.13
N LEU A 257 3.00 10.00 -13.82
CA LEU A 257 2.42 11.35 -13.71
C LEU A 257 1.92 11.65 -12.30
N VAL A 258 1.28 10.69 -11.63
CA VAL A 258 0.86 10.88 -10.24
C VAL A 258 2.06 11.02 -9.32
N LEU A 259 3.04 10.11 -9.43
CA LEU A 259 4.18 10.07 -8.53
C LEU A 259 5.16 11.24 -8.76
N PHE A 260 5.46 11.57 -10.02
CA PHE A 260 6.53 12.51 -10.38
C PHE A 260 6.04 13.87 -10.89
N ALA A 261 4.72 14.06 -11.08
CA ALA A 261 4.16 15.38 -11.39
C ALA A 261 3.15 15.81 -10.31
N LEU A 262 2.06 15.08 -10.08
CA LEU A 262 1.02 15.47 -9.13
C LEU A 262 1.57 15.61 -7.70
N TYR A 263 2.25 14.61 -7.18
CA TYR A 263 2.76 14.64 -5.80
C TYR A 263 3.81 15.74 -5.58
N PRO A 264 4.81 15.94 -6.47
CA PRO A 264 5.71 17.09 -6.39
C PRO A 264 5.02 18.45 -6.42
N VAL A 265 4.02 18.62 -7.27
CA VAL A 265 3.22 19.85 -7.33
C VAL A 265 2.52 20.08 -5.99
N LEU A 266 1.89 19.07 -5.41
CA LEU A 266 1.23 19.18 -4.11
C LEU A 266 2.23 19.49 -3.00
N VAL A 267 3.38 18.84 -2.97
CA VAL A 267 4.47 19.14 -2.02
C VAL A 267 4.89 20.61 -2.14
N ARG A 268 5.11 21.08 -3.37
CA ARG A 268 5.58 22.45 -3.63
C ARG A 268 4.54 23.50 -3.27
N LEU A 269 3.27 23.26 -3.59
CA LEU A 269 2.15 24.15 -3.25
C LEU A 269 2.00 24.36 -1.74
N HIS A 270 2.44 23.39 -0.93
CA HIS A 270 2.43 23.51 0.54
C HIS A 270 3.76 24.04 1.12
N GLY A 271 4.65 24.56 0.26
CA GLY A 271 5.93 25.14 0.70
C GLY A 271 6.93 24.12 1.21
N LEU A 272 6.80 22.85 0.81
CA LEU A 272 7.67 21.76 1.22
C LEU A 272 8.72 21.45 0.14
N SER A 273 9.86 20.89 0.54
CA SER A 273 10.94 20.49 -0.37
C SER A 273 10.61 19.15 -1.03
N ILE A 274 10.52 19.13 -2.36
CA ILE A 274 10.32 17.91 -3.15
C ILE A 274 11.42 16.88 -2.90
N LYS A 275 12.68 17.34 -2.81
CA LYS A 275 13.84 16.48 -2.55
C LYS A 275 13.71 15.79 -1.18
N GLN A 276 13.30 16.53 -0.16
CA GLN A 276 13.12 15.97 1.19
C GLN A 276 11.96 14.99 1.25
N TYR A 277 10.85 15.29 0.57
CA TYR A 277 9.74 14.35 0.48
C TYR A 277 10.19 13.02 -0.13
N PHE A 278 10.78 13.04 -1.33
CA PHE A 278 11.19 11.79 -1.98
C PHE A 278 12.29 11.06 -1.23
N SER A 279 13.31 11.75 -0.75
CA SER A 279 14.35 11.10 0.06
C SER A 279 13.80 10.45 1.32
N GLY A 280 12.73 11.04 1.90
CA GLY A 280 12.08 10.52 3.09
C GLY A 280 11.19 9.30 2.82
N VAL A 281 10.36 9.35 1.78
CA VAL A 281 9.35 8.32 1.50
C VAL A 281 9.88 7.15 0.68
N TRP A 282 11.00 7.32 -0.02
CA TRP A 282 11.52 6.38 -1.02
C TRP A 282 11.71 4.95 -0.51
N PRO A 283 12.22 4.69 0.72
CA PRO A 283 12.32 3.33 1.24
C PRO A 283 10.97 2.59 1.28
N ALA A 284 9.90 3.30 1.65
CA ALA A 284 8.56 2.73 1.68
C ALA A 284 8.02 2.50 0.25
N VAL A 285 8.27 3.42 -0.67
CA VAL A 285 7.90 3.29 -2.09
C VAL A 285 8.56 2.06 -2.72
N GLN A 286 9.86 1.85 -2.47
CA GLN A 286 10.59 0.67 -2.96
C GLN A 286 9.99 -0.63 -2.41
N LEU A 287 9.73 -0.69 -1.10
CA LEU A 287 9.12 -1.87 -0.49
C LEU A 287 7.70 -2.09 -1.02
N GLY A 288 6.91 -1.03 -1.20
CA GLY A 288 5.57 -1.10 -1.79
C GLY A 288 5.60 -1.67 -3.21
N PHE A 289 6.52 -1.19 -4.03
CA PHE A 289 6.73 -1.70 -5.40
C PHE A 289 6.99 -3.21 -5.43
N VAL A 290 7.87 -3.69 -4.55
CA VAL A 290 8.28 -5.10 -4.53
C VAL A 290 7.23 -6.00 -3.89
N SER A 291 6.68 -5.58 -2.75
CA SER A 291 5.72 -6.38 -1.97
C SER A 291 4.33 -6.44 -2.59
N ARG A 292 3.97 -5.48 -3.44
CA ARG A 292 2.62 -5.32 -4.00
C ARG A 292 1.53 -5.27 -2.92
N SER A 293 1.87 -4.74 -1.75
CA SER A 293 0.97 -4.72 -0.61
C SER A 293 1.11 -3.42 0.18
N SER A 294 0.14 -2.53 0.05
CA SER A 294 0.08 -1.30 0.87
C SER A 294 0.02 -1.62 2.36
N ILE A 295 -0.74 -2.66 2.72
CA ILE A 295 -0.84 -3.13 4.12
C ILE A 295 0.48 -3.76 4.58
N GLY A 296 1.11 -4.59 3.74
CA GLY A 296 2.42 -5.18 4.06
C GLY A 296 3.52 -4.13 4.22
N THR A 297 3.39 -2.98 3.56
CA THR A 297 4.34 -1.86 3.63
C THR A 297 3.98 -0.87 4.76
N LEU A 298 2.77 -0.96 5.32
CA LEU A 298 2.25 -0.02 6.32
C LEU A 298 3.23 0.32 7.46
N PRO A 299 3.91 -0.63 8.08
CA PRO A 299 4.83 -0.32 9.19
C PRO A 299 5.97 0.59 8.76
N LEU A 300 6.51 0.35 7.56
CA LEU A 300 7.56 1.18 7.02
C LEU A 300 7.03 2.53 6.57
N THR A 301 5.85 2.56 5.93
CA THR A 301 5.20 3.81 5.50
C THR A 301 4.93 4.72 6.71
N GLN A 302 4.41 4.17 7.79
CA GLN A 302 4.18 4.92 9.04
C GLN A 302 5.50 5.45 9.59
N ARG A 303 6.52 4.59 9.69
CA ARG A 303 7.82 4.98 10.25
C ARG A 303 8.51 6.10 9.44
N VAL A 304 8.53 6.01 8.11
CA VAL A 304 9.11 7.09 7.29
C VAL A 304 8.29 8.38 7.37
N THR A 305 6.97 8.27 7.53
CA THR A 305 6.09 9.42 7.69
C THR A 305 6.39 10.15 9.00
N GLU A 306 6.60 9.42 10.08
CA GLU A 306 6.98 9.97 11.39
C GLU A 306 8.41 10.49 11.40
N ARG A 307 9.38 9.66 11.05
CA ARG A 307 10.81 9.89 11.28
C ARG A 307 11.51 10.67 10.17
N ASN A 308 11.04 10.53 8.94
CA ASN A 308 11.64 11.21 7.80
C ASN A 308 10.85 12.44 7.36
N LEU A 309 9.52 12.37 7.45
CA LEU A 309 8.67 13.47 6.99
C LEU A 309 8.17 14.37 8.12
N GLY A 310 8.51 14.09 9.38
CA GLY A 310 8.23 14.95 10.52
C GLY A 310 6.74 15.04 10.91
N VAL A 311 5.94 14.07 10.54
CA VAL A 311 4.53 14.01 10.95
C VAL A 311 4.46 13.49 12.40
N PRO A 312 3.74 14.17 13.32
CA PRO A 312 3.61 13.70 14.70
C PRO A 312 3.08 12.27 14.77
N SER A 313 3.69 11.43 15.62
CA SER A 313 3.38 10.00 15.71
C SER A 313 1.91 9.73 16.02
N GLY A 314 1.28 10.54 16.89
CA GLY A 314 -0.15 10.45 17.20
C GLY A 314 -1.05 10.61 15.97
N TYR A 315 -0.70 11.51 15.06
CA TYR A 315 -1.45 11.73 13.82
C TYR A 315 -1.07 10.70 12.74
N ALA A 316 0.21 10.39 12.57
CA ALA A 316 0.68 9.42 11.59
C ALA A 316 0.08 8.02 11.83
N SER A 317 0.01 7.58 13.11
CA SER A 317 -0.58 6.28 13.48
C SER A 317 -2.09 6.17 13.26
N PHE A 318 -2.77 7.28 13.02
CA PHE A 318 -4.14 7.31 12.54
C PHE A 318 -4.21 7.41 11.00
N ALA A 319 -3.54 8.42 10.43
CA ALA A 319 -3.72 8.79 9.03
C ALA A 319 -3.08 7.78 8.05
N VAL A 320 -1.94 7.18 8.40
CA VAL A 320 -1.25 6.22 7.52
C VAL A 320 -1.99 4.88 7.43
N PRO A 321 -2.45 4.24 8.53
CA PRO A 321 -3.31 3.05 8.47
C PRO A 321 -4.62 3.31 7.73
N LEU A 322 -5.28 4.44 7.98
CA LEU A 322 -6.46 4.84 7.24
C LEU A 322 -6.14 4.95 5.74
N GLY A 323 -5.02 5.60 5.38
CA GLY A 323 -4.56 5.71 4.00
C GLY A 323 -4.25 4.36 3.37
N ALA A 324 -3.64 3.43 4.10
CA ALA A 324 -3.31 2.09 3.59
C ALA A 324 -4.56 1.28 3.21
N THR A 325 -5.72 1.62 3.77
CA THR A 325 -7.00 0.96 3.47
C THR A 325 -7.88 1.75 2.50
N THR A 326 -7.77 3.07 2.46
CA THR A 326 -8.75 3.92 1.75
C THR A 326 -8.12 4.84 0.70
N LYS A 327 -6.82 5.10 0.74
CA LYS A 327 -6.13 5.99 -0.21
C LYS A 327 -5.28 5.19 -1.20
N MET A 328 -5.83 4.94 -2.36
CA MET A 328 -5.22 4.08 -3.38
C MET A 328 -5.28 4.73 -4.76
N ASP A 329 -4.53 5.81 -5.00
CA ASP A 329 -4.50 6.53 -6.27
C ASP A 329 -4.09 5.64 -7.44
N GLY A 330 -3.20 4.67 -7.21
CA GLY A 330 -2.80 3.68 -8.22
C GLY A 330 -3.87 2.60 -8.45
N CYS A 331 -4.32 1.93 -7.38
CA CYS A 331 -5.21 0.76 -7.47
C CYS A 331 -6.68 1.13 -7.66
N ALA A 332 -7.12 2.27 -7.12
CA ALA A 332 -8.53 2.63 -7.10
C ALA A 332 -8.88 3.86 -7.98
N ALA A 333 -7.89 4.56 -8.54
CA ALA A 333 -8.14 5.67 -9.43
C ALA A 333 -7.56 5.44 -10.84
N ILE A 334 -6.24 5.38 -11.00
CA ILE A 334 -5.59 5.19 -12.30
C ILE A 334 -6.02 3.88 -12.95
N TYR A 335 -5.90 2.76 -12.22
CA TYR A 335 -6.13 1.43 -12.78
C TYR A 335 -7.57 1.21 -13.25
N PRO A 336 -8.62 1.41 -12.43
CA PRO A 336 -9.98 1.16 -12.87
C PRO A 336 -10.43 2.12 -13.98
N ALA A 337 -9.92 3.36 -14.00
CA ALA A 337 -10.25 4.31 -15.07
C ALA A 337 -9.72 3.86 -16.44
N ILE A 338 -8.43 3.52 -16.53
CA ILE A 338 -7.85 3.01 -17.78
C ILE A 338 -8.46 1.66 -18.15
N SER A 339 -8.73 0.80 -17.17
CA SER A 339 -9.33 -0.52 -17.39
C SER A 339 -10.75 -0.44 -17.92
N ALA A 340 -11.59 0.44 -17.39
CA ALA A 340 -12.96 0.63 -17.88
C ALA A 340 -12.97 1.10 -19.34
N ILE A 341 -12.09 2.06 -19.68
CA ILE A 341 -11.95 2.54 -21.06
C ILE A 341 -11.38 1.43 -21.96
N PHE A 342 -10.40 0.65 -21.49
CA PHE A 342 -9.88 -0.51 -22.21
C PHE A 342 -10.98 -1.51 -22.52
N VAL A 343 -11.79 -1.90 -21.52
CA VAL A 343 -12.87 -2.89 -21.70
C VAL A 343 -13.95 -2.36 -22.64
N ALA A 344 -14.35 -1.09 -22.48
CA ALA A 344 -15.30 -0.47 -23.39
C ALA A 344 -14.82 -0.48 -24.85
N GLN A 345 -13.57 -0.08 -25.09
CA GLN A 345 -12.95 -0.10 -26.42
C GLN A 345 -12.83 -1.52 -26.98
N PHE A 346 -12.45 -2.48 -26.13
CA PHE A 346 -12.30 -3.89 -26.53
C PHE A 346 -13.62 -4.51 -26.99
N PHE A 347 -14.71 -4.21 -26.29
CA PHE A 347 -16.06 -4.70 -26.62
C PHE A 347 -16.84 -3.73 -27.53
N GLN A 348 -16.20 -2.65 -28.00
CA GLN A 348 -16.78 -1.64 -28.90
C GLN A 348 -18.04 -0.98 -28.30
N ILE A 349 -17.99 -0.68 -27.02
CA ILE A 349 -19.02 0.02 -26.26
C ILE A 349 -18.63 1.50 -26.14
N ASP A 350 -19.49 2.39 -26.62
CA ASP A 350 -19.27 3.83 -26.49
C ASP A 350 -19.61 4.31 -25.09
N LEU A 351 -18.67 4.96 -24.42
CA LEU A 351 -18.87 5.58 -23.12
C LEU A 351 -19.45 7.00 -23.28
N THR A 352 -20.49 7.30 -22.55
CA THR A 352 -21.11 8.61 -22.45
C THR A 352 -20.40 9.48 -21.41
N LEU A 353 -20.69 10.79 -21.38
CA LEU A 353 -20.20 11.68 -20.32
C LEU A 353 -20.64 11.21 -18.91
N ALA A 354 -21.83 10.64 -18.80
CA ALA A 354 -22.32 10.09 -17.54
C ALA A 354 -21.47 8.91 -17.07
N ASP A 355 -20.98 8.06 -17.98
CA ASP A 355 -20.11 6.94 -17.64
C ASP A 355 -18.75 7.42 -17.13
N TYR A 356 -18.16 8.47 -17.71
CA TYR A 356 -16.92 9.06 -17.19
C TYR A 356 -17.12 9.68 -15.80
N LEU A 357 -18.24 10.32 -15.54
CA LEU A 357 -18.57 10.83 -14.20
C LEU A 357 -18.76 9.69 -13.19
N LEU A 358 -19.37 8.57 -13.61
CA LEU A 358 -19.50 7.38 -12.78
C LEU A 358 -18.13 6.74 -12.49
N ILE A 359 -17.22 6.65 -13.46
CA ILE A 359 -15.84 6.21 -13.24
C ILE A 359 -15.20 7.07 -12.15
N ALA A 360 -15.29 8.39 -12.24
CA ALA A 360 -14.73 9.30 -11.25
C ALA A 360 -15.34 9.09 -9.86
N LEU A 361 -16.68 9.04 -9.79
CA LEU A 361 -17.41 8.85 -8.53
C LEU A 361 -17.05 7.51 -7.86
N VAL A 362 -17.11 6.42 -8.62
CA VAL A 362 -16.79 5.08 -8.13
C VAL A 362 -15.33 5.00 -7.69
N SER A 363 -14.40 5.60 -8.41
CA SER A 363 -12.98 5.60 -8.05
C SER A 363 -12.73 6.35 -6.75
N VAL A 364 -13.33 7.52 -6.54
CA VAL A 364 -13.13 8.31 -5.33
C VAL A 364 -13.80 7.64 -4.12
N LEU A 365 -15.07 7.25 -4.24
CA LEU A 365 -15.81 6.66 -3.13
C LEU A 365 -15.45 5.19 -2.91
N GLY A 366 -15.27 4.43 -3.99
CA GLY A 366 -14.93 3.00 -3.96
C GLY A 366 -13.52 2.72 -3.46
N SER A 367 -12.60 3.70 -3.50
CA SER A 367 -11.27 3.54 -2.91
C SER A 367 -11.32 3.12 -1.44
N ALA A 368 -12.29 3.64 -0.70
CA ALA A 368 -12.55 3.21 0.68
C ALA A 368 -13.03 1.74 0.78
N ALA A 369 -13.58 1.18 -0.31
CA ALA A 369 -14.10 -0.18 -0.38
C ALA A 369 -13.02 -1.27 -0.44
N THR A 370 -11.80 -0.93 -0.82
CA THR A 370 -10.77 -1.92 -1.13
C THR A 370 -10.19 -2.59 0.09
N ALA A 371 -10.36 -2.01 1.27
CA ALA A 371 -9.84 -2.50 2.55
C ALA A 371 -8.35 -2.91 2.53
N GLY A 372 -7.58 -2.37 1.60
CA GLY A 372 -6.14 -2.63 1.48
C GLY A 372 -5.73 -4.01 0.96
N THR A 373 -6.68 -4.88 0.67
CA THR A 373 -6.41 -6.22 0.13
C THR A 373 -7.18 -6.46 -1.17
N THR A 374 -6.57 -7.10 -2.16
CA THR A 374 -7.20 -7.39 -3.48
C THR A 374 -7.89 -6.18 -4.14
N GLY A 375 -7.49 -4.96 -3.71
CA GLY A 375 -8.18 -3.71 -4.02
C GLY A 375 -8.39 -3.46 -5.51
N ALA A 376 -7.43 -3.86 -6.34
CA ALA A 376 -7.54 -3.67 -7.78
C ALA A 376 -8.66 -4.51 -8.41
N ILE A 377 -8.79 -5.78 -8.03
CA ILE A 377 -9.85 -6.66 -8.57
C ILE A 377 -11.23 -6.17 -8.13
N VAL A 378 -11.35 -5.80 -6.86
CA VAL A 378 -12.59 -5.26 -6.30
C VAL A 378 -12.98 -3.97 -7.01
N MET A 379 -12.04 -3.04 -7.17
CA MET A 379 -12.29 -1.77 -7.84
C MET A 379 -12.61 -1.93 -9.33
N LEU A 380 -11.91 -2.84 -10.01
CA LEU A 380 -12.17 -3.13 -11.41
C LEU A 380 -13.58 -3.71 -11.60
N THR A 381 -13.94 -4.74 -10.82
CA THR A 381 -15.28 -5.34 -10.87
C THR A 381 -16.37 -4.36 -10.49
N LEU A 382 -16.15 -3.54 -9.45
CA LEU A 382 -17.10 -2.51 -9.04
C LEU A 382 -17.32 -1.49 -10.17
N THR A 383 -16.25 -0.99 -10.76
CA THR A 383 -16.31 0.01 -11.84
C THR A 383 -17.01 -0.55 -13.07
N LEU A 384 -16.61 -1.73 -13.54
CA LEU A 384 -17.23 -2.36 -14.72
C LEU A 384 -18.71 -2.69 -14.48
N SER A 385 -19.07 -3.23 -13.30
CA SER A 385 -20.46 -3.52 -12.95
C SER A 385 -21.32 -2.26 -12.89
N THR A 386 -20.80 -1.16 -12.35
CA THR A 386 -21.53 0.11 -12.26
C THR A 386 -21.78 0.71 -13.64
N LEU A 387 -20.87 0.51 -14.58
CA LEU A 387 -20.99 0.96 -15.98
C LEU A 387 -21.76 -0.03 -16.87
N GLY A 388 -22.17 -1.20 -16.36
CA GLY A 388 -22.77 -2.24 -17.16
C GLY A 388 -21.83 -2.86 -18.22
N LEU A 389 -20.50 -2.73 -18.03
CA LEU A 389 -19.50 -3.26 -18.93
C LEU A 389 -19.26 -4.76 -18.68
N PRO A 390 -18.89 -5.54 -19.73
CA PRO A 390 -18.65 -6.97 -19.61
C PRO A 390 -17.55 -7.31 -18.60
N LEU A 391 -17.88 -8.14 -17.60
CA LEU A 391 -16.92 -8.59 -16.58
C LEU A 391 -15.86 -9.56 -17.13
N ALA A 392 -16.08 -10.12 -18.31
CA ALA A 392 -15.07 -10.91 -19.04
C ALA A 392 -13.75 -10.14 -19.22
N GLY A 393 -13.80 -8.81 -19.33
CA GLY A 393 -12.61 -7.96 -19.37
C GLY A 393 -11.71 -8.03 -18.13
N VAL A 394 -12.27 -8.43 -16.97
CA VAL A 394 -11.48 -8.60 -15.74
C VAL A 394 -10.45 -9.71 -15.91
N GLY A 395 -10.87 -10.87 -16.44
CA GLY A 395 -9.97 -12.01 -16.66
C GLY A 395 -8.78 -11.64 -17.57
N LEU A 396 -9.05 -10.89 -18.64
CA LEU A 396 -8.03 -10.43 -19.57
C LEU A 396 -6.98 -9.53 -18.88
N LEU A 397 -7.44 -8.58 -18.05
CA LEU A 397 -6.54 -7.62 -17.37
C LEU A 397 -5.75 -8.26 -16.22
N LEU A 398 -6.28 -9.35 -15.64
CA LEU A 398 -5.58 -10.09 -14.58
C LEU A 398 -4.26 -10.72 -15.07
N ALA A 399 -4.10 -10.97 -16.37
CA ALA A 399 -2.86 -11.52 -16.92
C ALA A 399 -1.64 -10.63 -16.66
N VAL A 400 -1.80 -9.30 -16.69
CA VAL A 400 -0.73 -8.33 -16.45
C VAL A 400 -0.79 -7.71 -15.05
N ASP A 401 -1.82 -8.03 -14.28
CA ASP A 401 -2.08 -7.46 -12.95
C ASP A 401 -0.85 -7.52 -12.01
N PRO A 402 -0.12 -8.65 -11.90
CA PRO A 402 1.04 -8.74 -11.01
C PRO A 402 2.14 -7.72 -11.29
N ILE A 403 2.27 -7.29 -12.55
CA ILE A 403 3.30 -6.34 -12.99
C ILE A 403 2.82 -4.91 -12.72
N VAL A 404 1.60 -4.58 -13.14
CA VAL A 404 1.05 -3.25 -12.93
C VAL A 404 0.78 -2.96 -11.46
N ASP A 405 0.51 -4.00 -10.65
CA ASP A 405 0.30 -3.89 -9.22
C ASP A 405 1.54 -3.39 -8.46
N MET A 406 2.74 -3.70 -8.94
CA MET A 406 3.99 -3.17 -8.38
C MET A 406 4.00 -1.64 -8.40
N GLY A 407 3.76 -1.06 -9.57
CA GLY A 407 3.71 0.40 -9.74
C GLY A 407 2.55 1.05 -9.00
N ARG A 408 1.36 0.44 -9.05
CA ARG A 408 0.16 0.93 -8.34
C ARG A 408 0.40 1.02 -6.84
N THR A 409 0.98 -0.02 -6.25
CA THR A 409 1.28 -0.06 -4.82
C THR A 409 2.33 0.98 -4.43
N ALA A 410 3.36 1.18 -5.25
CA ALA A 410 4.35 2.21 -5.01
C ALA A 410 3.73 3.62 -4.92
N VAL A 411 2.82 3.94 -5.85
CA VAL A 411 2.08 5.21 -5.85
C VAL A 411 1.16 5.32 -4.65
N ASN A 412 0.43 4.24 -4.31
CA ASN A 412 -0.43 4.22 -3.12
C ASN A 412 0.37 4.55 -1.85
N VAL A 413 1.49 3.88 -1.64
CA VAL A 413 2.37 4.06 -0.47
C VAL A 413 2.92 5.48 -0.40
N ALA A 414 3.40 6.03 -1.53
CA ALA A 414 3.83 7.42 -1.59
C ALA A 414 2.70 8.37 -1.17
N GLY A 415 1.50 8.21 -1.73
CA GLY A 415 0.35 9.03 -1.39
C GLY A 415 -0.12 8.90 0.06
N GLN A 416 0.00 7.71 0.65
CA GLN A 416 -0.33 7.45 2.06
C GLN A 416 0.57 8.20 3.03
N ALA A 417 1.82 8.48 2.64
CA ALA A 417 2.72 9.34 3.40
C ALA A 417 2.55 10.84 3.05
N LEU A 418 2.23 11.15 1.79
CA LEU A 418 2.06 12.53 1.30
C LEU A 418 0.94 13.27 2.02
N VAL A 419 -0.25 12.66 2.08
CA VAL A 419 -1.43 13.35 2.61
C VAL A 419 -1.27 13.71 4.09
N PRO A 420 -0.82 12.80 4.99
CA PRO A 420 -0.52 13.19 6.37
C PRO A 420 0.50 14.33 6.47
N THR A 421 1.52 14.33 5.61
CA THR A 421 2.54 15.38 5.59
C THR A 421 1.94 16.74 5.18
N ILE A 422 1.10 16.78 4.15
CA ILE A 422 0.40 17.99 3.71
C ILE A 422 -0.53 18.51 4.80
N VAL A 423 -1.33 17.63 5.39
CA VAL A 423 -2.31 18.01 6.43
C VAL A 423 -1.57 18.49 7.67
N ALA A 424 -0.51 17.79 8.12
CA ALA A 424 0.29 18.23 9.25
C ALA A 424 0.93 19.62 9.00
N LYS A 425 1.39 19.89 7.76
CA LYS A 425 1.89 21.21 7.38
C LYS A 425 0.82 22.29 7.47
N ARG A 426 -0.38 22.01 6.94
CA ARG A 426 -1.52 22.96 6.93
C ARG A 426 -2.03 23.27 8.33
N GLU A 427 -2.00 22.29 9.23
CA GLU A 427 -2.43 22.43 10.61
C GLU A 427 -1.32 22.94 11.55
N GLY A 428 -0.11 23.21 11.02
CA GLY A 428 1.00 23.78 11.79
C GLY A 428 1.64 22.81 12.79
N ILE A 429 1.41 21.50 12.64
CA ILE A 429 1.92 20.46 13.54
C ILE A 429 3.10 19.65 12.92
N LEU A 430 3.50 19.98 11.68
CA LEU A 430 4.61 19.30 11.03
C LEU A 430 5.95 19.77 11.65
N ASP A 431 6.80 18.83 12.06
CA ASP A 431 8.17 19.09 12.45
C ASP A 431 9.02 19.41 11.21
N LEU A 432 9.20 20.70 10.94
CA LEU A 432 9.94 21.18 9.77
C LEU A 432 11.45 20.96 9.89
N ASP A 433 12.00 20.95 11.10
CA ASP A 433 13.42 20.69 11.32
C ASP A 433 13.72 19.23 10.99
N LEU A 434 12.90 18.31 11.44
CA LEU A 434 13.00 16.90 11.09
C LEU A 434 12.74 16.67 9.60
N TYR A 435 11.73 17.33 9.01
CA TYR A 435 11.44 17.25 7.57
C TYR A 435 12.63 17.66 6.71
N ASN A 436 13.33 18.74 7.08
CA ASN A 436 14.45 19.32 6.34
C ASN A 436 15.81 18.72 6.73
N ALA A 437 15.88 17.88 7.77
CA ALA A 437 17.13 17.30 8.24
C ALA A 437 17.83 16.46 7.13
N PRO A 438 19.17 16.44 7.12
CA PRO A 438 19.92 15.57 6.21
C PRO A 438 19.58 14.09 6.43
N ARG A 439 19.30 13.34 5.37
CA ARG A 439 19.03 11.92 5.46
C ARG A 439 20.33 11.13 5.65
N ASN A 440 20.56 10.63 6.85
CA ASN A 440 21.77 9.86 7.20
C ASN A 440 21.72 8.38 6.75
N GLY A 441 20.90 8.06 5.78
CA GLY A 441 20.96 6.80 5.01
C GLY A 441 20.34 5.58 5.65
N ASN A 442 19.90 5.62 6.91
CA ASN A 442 19.25 4.47 7.54
C ASN A 442 17.97 4.87 8.27
N PRO A 443 16.79 4.80 7.62
CA PRO A 443 15.50 5.05 8.27
C PRO A 443 15.20 4.02 9.39
N PHE A 444 16.05 3.02 9.56
CA PHE A 444 15.95 1.94 10.55
C PHE A 444 17.09 1.96 11.57
N ALA A 445 17.90 3.03 11.62
CA ALA A 445 18.83 3.18 12.73
C ALA A 445 18.04 3.00 14.04
N GLU A 446 18.54 2.16 14.92
CA GLU A 446 17.96 2.03 16.26
C GLU A 446 18.05 3.42 16.90
N ASP A 447 16.91 4.05 17.07
CA ASP A 447 16.83 5.19 17.94
C ASP A 447 17.24 4.69 19.31
N ASN A 448 18.12 5.39 19.95
CA ASN A 448 18.41 5.13 21.35
C ASN A 448 17.10 5.30 22.12
N LEU A 449 16.44 4.17 22.42
CA LEU A 449 15.22 4.12 23.24
C LEU A 449 15.41 4.89 24.54
N SER A 450 16.67 5.03 24.99
CA SER A 450 17.11 5.85 26.11
C SER A 450 16.85 7.34 25.92
N GLU A 451 17.10 7.92 24.74
CA GLU A 451 16.86 9.35 24.48
C GLU A 451 15.38 9.70 24.37
N GLU A 452 14.55 8.81 23.80
CA GLU A 452 13.11 9.01 23.78
C GLU A 452 12.47 8.89 25.18
N LEU A 453 12.97 7.97 26.01
CA LEU A 453 12.53 7.85 27.38
C LEU A 453 12.97 9.06 28.25
N GLU A 454 14.08 9.67 27.95
CA GLU A 454 14.52 10.91 28.61
C GLU A 454 13.73 12.13 28.15
N ARG A 455 13.43 12.26 26.86
CA ARG A 455 12.54 13.34 26.33
C ARG A 455 11.09 13.20 26.80
N ALA A 456 10.60 11.98 27.06
CA ALA A 456 9.27 11.75 27.61
C ALA A 456 9.19 12.00 29.13
N LYS A 457 10.33 12.12 29.82
CA LYS A 457 10.42 12.44 31.24
C LYS A 457 10.70 13.94 31.53
N ALA A 458 11.10 14.70 30.53
CA ALA A 458 11.27 16.15 30.57
C ALA A 458 10.01 16.88 30.06
#